data_d93f379dd26b79977a013b8830c575a7
#
_entry.id   d93f379dd26b79977a013b8830c575a7
#
_cell.length_a   1.000
_cell.length_b   1.000
_cell.length_c   1.000
_cell.angle_alpha   90.00
_cell.angle_beta   90.00
_cell.angle_gamma   90.00
#
_symmetry.space_group_name_H-M   'P 1'
#
loop_
_entity.id
_entity.type
_entity.pdbx_description
1 polymer ?
#
loop_
_entity_poly.entity_id
_entity_poly.type
_entity_poly.pdbx_seq_one_letter_code
_entity_poly.pdbx_strand_id
1 'polypeptide(L)'
;PYFPQVPGEPAERAGKALTNASGSTVGKPNDWLERDEKIMDYAAESLKLHYDWQGKIEVTLRAPLETADDLSLAYTPGVAQPCLEIQKDVSKSYDLTRRGNLVAVITDGTAVLGLGDIGPEAGMPVMEGKCALFKRFGNVDAIPLCVRSKNVDEIVETVRLIAGSFGGVNLEDISAPRCFEIEEKLKRCCDIPVFHDDQHGTAVVVAAAVINALKLVKKDLGEVRAVFSG
;
A
#
# COMPACT_ATOMS: atom_id res chain seq x y z
N PRO A 1 11.41 17.52 1.48
CA PRO A 1 10.90 16.18 1.52
C PRO A 1 11.39 15.53 2.81
N TYR A 2 10.46 15.40 3.72
CA TYR A 2 10.71 14.84 5.05
C TYR A 2 10.43 13.33 4.94
N PHE A 3 11.48 12.52 4.83
CA PHE A 3 11.34 11.09 5.07
C PHE A 3 11.42 10.89 6.58
N PRO A 4 10.40 10.33 7.24
CA PRO A 4 10.52 9.98 8.64
C PRO A 4 11.60 8.91 8.80
N GLN A 5 12.53 9.15 9.71
CA GLN A 5 13.58 8.21 10.08
C GLN A 5 12.95 6.94 10.64
N VAL A 6 13.39 5.80 10.13
CA VAL A 6 13.01 4.47 10.65
C VAL A 6 13.61 4.33 12.06
N PRO A 7 12.81 4.06 13.10
CA PRO A 7 13.36 3.79 14.42
C PRO A 7 14.05 2.43 14.41
N GLY A 8 15.38 2.39 14.56
CA GLY A 8 16.09 1.14 14.80
C GLY A 8 17.50 0.98 14.24
N GLU A 9 18.12 2.02 13.67
CA GLU A 9 19.57 1.93 13.43
C GLU A 9 20.35 2.62 14.54
N PRO A 10 21.32 1.94 15.18
CA PRO A 10 22.18 2.57 16.15
C PRO A 10 23.15 3.54 15.47
N ALA A 11 23.14 4.79 15.93
CA ALA A 11 24.02 5.87 15.52
C ALA A 11 25.48 5.66 16.01
N GLU A 12 26.10 4.55 15.63
CA GLU A 12 27.46 4.20 16.06
C GLU A 12 28.39 3.70 14.95
N ARG A 13 28.30 4.24 13.74
CA ARG A 13 29.31 4.00 12.70
C ARG A 13 29.77 5.22 11.89
N ALA A 14 29.62 6.41 12.42
CA ALA A 14 30.16 7.61 11.78
C ALA A 14 31.19 8.30 12.70
N GLY A 15 32.30 7.62 13.03
CA GLY A 15 33.26 8.26 13.89
C GLY A 15 34.52 7.47 14.21
N LYS A 16 35.18 6.88 13.19
CA LYS A 16 36.56 6.43 13.31
C LYS A 16 37.18 6.12 11.96
N ALA A 17 37.55 7.14 11.22
CA ALA A 17 38.51 7.00 10.12
C ALA A 17 39.05 8.38 9.70
N LEU A 18 39.70 9.09 10.65
CA LEU A 18 40.57 10.20 10.33
C LEU A 18 41.58 10.33 11.49
N THR A 19 42.58 9.45 11.52
CA THR A 19 43.93 9.74 12.04
C THR A 19 44.78 8.51 11.76
N ASN A 20 45.66 8.59 10.77
CA ASN A 20 47.04 8.16 10.89
C ASN A 20 47.81 8.64 9.67
N ALA A 21 48.48 9.75 9.86
CA ALA A 21 49.62 10.12 9.06
C ALA A 21 50.83 9.33 9.58
N SER A 22 51.31 8.37 8.80
CA SER A 22 52.71 8.03 8.63
C SER A 22 52.88 6.62 8.06
N GLY A 23 53.44 6.53 6.89
CA GLY A 23 54.28 5.41 6.49
C GLY A 23 53.62 4.23 5.80
N SER A 24 53.70 4.28 4.44
CA SER A 24 53.89 3.16 3.49
C SER A 24 52.94 1.94 3.58
N THR A 25 52.15 1.82 2.60
CA THR A 25 52.16 0.83 1.50
C THR A 25 50.96 1.13 0.60
N VAL A 26 51.25 1.42 -0.64
CA VAL A 26 50.25 1.51 -1.69
C VAL A 26 49.58 0.15 -1.78
N GLY A 27 48.36 0.02 -1.26
CA GLY A 27 47.52 -1.13 -1.45
C GLY A 27 47.29 -1.35 -2.94
N LYS A 28 47.31 -2.60 -3.36
CA LYS A 28 47.13 -2.97 -4.77
C LYS A 28 45.80 -2.39 -5.31
N PRO A 29 45.75 -1.93 -6.57
CA PRO A 29 44.60 -1.22 -7.13
C PRO A 29 43.28 -2.01 -7.26
N ASN A 30 43.16 -3.24 -6.76
CA ASN A 30 42.00 -4.14 -6.98
C ASN A 30 41.36 -4.68 -5.70
N ASP A 31 41.67 -4.20 -4.52
CA ASP A 31 41.10 -4.71 -3.24
C ASP A 31 39.59 -4.33 -3.05
N TRP A 32 39.05 -3.50 -3.92
CA TRP A 32 37.62 -3.15 -3.90
C TRP A 32 36.77 -3.99 -4.84
N LEU A 33 37.41 -4.90 -5.66
CA LEU A 33 36.72 -5.83 -6.57
C LEU A 33 36.44 -7.21 -5.96
N GLU A 34 36.99 -7.52 -4.79
CA GLU A 34 36.80 -8.81 -4.08
C GLU A 34 35.87 -8.71 -2.87
N ARG A 35 34.89 -7.80 -2.89
CA ARG A 35 33.73 -8.02 -2.04
C ARG A 35 32.81 -8.96 -2.80
N ASP A 36 32.87 -10.24 -2.50
CA ASP A 36 31.77 -11.17 -2.67
C ASP A 36 30.59 -10.69 -1.80
N GLU A 37 29.96 -9.59 -2.17
CA GLU A 37 28.62 -9.27 -1.74
C GLU A 37 27.76 -10.40 -2.32
N LYS A 38 27.48 -11.39 -1.47
CA LYS A 38 26.53 -12.46 -1.78
C LYS A 38 25.24 -11.75 -2.18
N ILE A 39 25.04 -11.57 -3.49
CA ILE A 39 23.83 -10.93 -4.02
C ILE A 39 22.68 -11.78 -3.51
N MET A 40 21.87 -11.20 -2.62
CA MET A 40 20.72 -11.90 -2.04
C MET A 40 19.78 -12.30 -3.19
N ASP A 41 19.46 -13.56 -3.28
CA ASP A 41 18.37 -14.03 -4.15
C ASP A 41 17.03 -13.65 -3.50
N TYR A 42 16.58 -12.44 -3.82
CA TYR A 42 15.32 -11.90 -3.28
C TYR A 42 14.11 -12.77 -3.60
N ALA A 43 14.11 -13.50 -4.71
CA ALA A 43 12.98 -14.36 -5.07
C ALA A 43 12.89 -15.59 -4.14
N ALA A 44 14.00 -16.28 -3.95
CA ALA A 44 14.04 -17.45 -3.06
C ALA A 44 13.81 -17.07 -1.60
N GLU A 45 14.44 -15.99 -1.12
CA GLU A 45 14.27 -15.55 0.26
C GLU A 45 12.85 -15.00 0.51
N SER A 46 12.27 -14.26 -0.43
CA SER A 46 10.90 -13.80 -0.35
C SER A 46 9.91 -14.95 -0.24
N LEU A 47 10.07 -15.99 -1.06
CA LEU A 47 9.19 -17.16 -1.00
C LEU A 47 9.25 -17.83 0.36
N LYS A 48 10.45 -18.03 0.92
CA LYS A 48 10.66 -18.59 2.25
C LYS A 48 9.97 -17.75 3.31
N LEU A 49 10.19 -16.43 3.31
CA LEU A 49 9.57 -15.50 4.26
C LEU A 49 8.04 -15.51 4.17
N HIS A 50 7.44 -15.64 2.99
CA HIS A 50 5.99 -15.74 2.87
C HIS A 50 5.41 -17.01 3.50
N TYR A 51 6.16 -18.14 3.46
CA TYR A 51 5.79 -19.33 4.22
C TYR A 51 5.89 -19.12 5.73
N ASP A 52 6.95 -18.44 6.18
CA ASP A 52 7.18 -18.17 7.62
C ASP A 52 6.13 -17.17 8.17
N TRP A 53 5.81 -16.13 7.42
CA TRP A 53 4.83 -15.11 7.83
C TRP A 53 3.38 -15.58 7.77
N GLN A 54 3.05 -16.51 6.87
CA GLN A 54 1.66 -16.95 6.61
C GLN A 54 0.70 -15.78 6.30
N GLY A 55 1.19 -14.75 5.64
CA GLY A 55 0.55 -13.48 5.35
C GLY A 55 1.31 -12.30 5.95
N LYS A 56 1.13 -11.11 5.36
CA LYS A 56 1.84 -9.88 5.78
C LYS A 56 1.05 -9.00 6.75
N ILE A 57 -0.22 -9.31 6.93
CA ILE A 57 -1.15 -8.52 7.75
C ILE A 57 -1.88 -9.41 8.74
N GLU A 58 -2.26 -8.83 9.85
CA GLU A 58 -3.10 -9.47 10.86
C GLU A 58 -4.18 -8.50 11.35
N VAL A 59 -5.24 -9.02 11.92
CA VAL A 59 -6.29 -8.23 12.58
C VAL A 59 -6.05 -8.27 14.08
N THR A 60 -5.85 -7.12 14.69
CA THR A 60 -5.64 -6.98 16.13
C THR A 60 -6.80 -6.24 16.77
N LEU A 61 -7.09 -6.58 18.03
CA LEU A 61 -8.13 -5.93 18.81
C LEU A 61 -7.64 -4.56 19.30
N ARG A 62 -8.54 -3.57 19.27
CA ARG A 62 -8.33 -2.24 19.87
C ARG A 62 -9.07 -2.10 21.23
N ALA A 63 -10.14 -2.86 21.39
CA ALA A 63 -10.89 -2.91 22.63
C ALA A 63 -10.30 -4.00 23.54
N PRO A 64 -10.19 -3.78 24.85
CA PRO A 64 -9.90 -4.86 25.80
C PRO A 64 -11.08 -5.84 25.83
N LEU A 65 -10.80 -7.13 25.91
CA LEU A 65 -11.80 -8.20 26.06
C LEU A 65 -11.29 -9.21 27.10
N GLU A 66 -10.86 -8.71 28.26
CA GLU A 66 -10.22 -9.51 29.30
C GLU A 66 -11.19 -9.88 30.41
N THR A 67 -12.27 -9.11 30.57
CA THR A 67 -13.25 -9.28 31.62
C THR A 67 -14.68 -9.45 31.08
N ALA A 68 -15.59 -9.94 31.90
CA ALA A 68 -17.02 -10.01 31.54
C ALA A 68 -17.63 -8.63 31.30
N ASP A 69 -17.15 -7.61 32.01
CA ASP A 69 -17.59 -6.23 31.83
C ASP A 69 -17.09 -5.68 30.49
N ASP A 70 -15.85 -5.94 30.13
CA ASP A 70 -15.31 -5.56 28.80
C ASP A 70 -16.14 -6.17 27.66
N LEU A 71 -16.49 -7.46 27.79
CA LEU A 71 -17.32 -8.16 26.82
C LEU A 71 -18.72 -7.53 26.75
N SER A 72 -19.30 -7.15 27.89
CA SER A 72 -20.62 -6.51 27.95
C SER A 72 -20.63 -5.12 27.35
N LEU A 73 -19.53 -4.39 27.45
CA LEU A 73 -19.34 -3.07 26.83
C LEU A 73 -19.06 -3.17 25.32
N ALA A 74 -18.16 -4.08 24.93
CA ALA A 74 -17.71 -4.20 23.54
C ALA A 74 -18.70 -4.97 22.65
N TYR A 75 -19.54 -5.84 23.25
CA TYR A 75 -20.51 -6.65 22.54
C TYR A 75 -21.91 -6.51 23.18
N THR A 76 -22.52 -7.59 23.65
CA THR A 76 -23.89 -7.58 24.17
C THR A 76 -23.88 -7.39 25.67
N PRO A 77 -24.65 -6.44 26.25
CA PRO A 77 -25.69 -5.57 25.65
C PRO A 77 -25.21 -4.20 25.17
N GLY A 78 -24.01 -3.74 25.54
CA GLY A 78 -23.54 -2.36 25.36
C GLY A 78 -23.50 -1.89 23.92
N VAL A 79 -23.16 -2.78 22.98
CA VAL A 79 -23.05 -2.49 21.55
C VAL A 79 -24.37 -1.98 20.91
N ALA A 80 -25.50 -2.17 21.56
CA ALA A 80 -26.77 -1.66 21.05
C ALA A 80 -26.78 -0.11 20.94
N GLN A 81 -26.10 0.60 21.85
CA GLN A 81 -26.08 2.08 21.82
C GLN A 81 -25.36 2.65 20.61
N PRO A 82 -24.11 2.30 20.26
CA PRO A 82 -23.49 2.74 19.03
C PRO A 82 -24.27 2.33 17.79
N CYS A 83 -24.91 1.17 17.75
CA CYS A 83 -25.78 0.78 16.64
C CYS A 83 -26.96 1.75 16.45
N LEU A 84 -27.64 2.13 17.53
CA LEU A 84 -28.75 3.08 17.51
C LEU A 84 -28.29 4.50 17.10
N GLU A 85 -27.10 4.90 17.50
CA GLU A 85 -26.53 6.18 17.08
C GLU A 85 -26.23 6.21 15.57
N ILE A 86 -25.65 5.13 15.03
CA ILE A 86 -25.40 5.01 13.59
C ILE A 86 -26.72 4.91 12.80
N GLN A 87 -27.73 4.23 13.35
CA GLN A 87 -29.05 4.13 12.71
C GLN A 87 -29.69 5.52 12.55
N LYS A 88 -29.53 6.41 13.52
CA LYS A 88 -30.04 7.80 13.46
C LYS A 88 -29.23 8.67 12.51
N ASP A 89 -27.93 8.45 12.43
CA ASP A 89 -26.99 9.22 11.62
C ASP A 89 -25.85 8.31 11.15
N VAL A 90 -25.93 7.88 9.88
CA VAL A 90 -24.97 6.96 9.26
C VAL A 90 -23.55 7.51 9.26
N SER A 91 -23.37 8.85 9.26
CA SER A 91 -22.04 9.47 9.29
C SER A 91 -21.24 9.09 10.53
N LYS A 92 -21.92 8.81 11.67
CA LYS A 92 -21.28 8.34 12.90
C LYS A 92 -20.59 6.98 12.77
N SER A 93 -20.87 6.23 11.70
CA SER A 93 -20.15 4.99 11.42
C SER A 93 -18.65 5.21 11.22
N TYR A 94 -18.23 6.38 10.76
CA TYR A 94 -16.82 6.74 10.62
C TYR A 94 -16.12 6.94 11.97
N ASP A 95 -16.85 7.40 12.99
CA ASP A 95 -16.31 7.65 14.34
C ASP A 95 -16.43 6.43 15.24
N LEU A 96 -17.54 5.69 15.14
CA LEU A 96 -17.90 4.60 16.05
C LEU A 96 -17.43 3.22 15.58
N THR A 97 -16.94 3.11 14.35
CA THR A 97 -16.39 1.86 13.80
C THR A 97 -15.04 2.07 13.13
N ARG A 98 -14.42 0.97 12.69
CA ARG A 98 -13.16 1.06 11.93
C ARG A 98 -13.35 1.61 10.51
N ARG A 99 -14.58 1.82 10.05
CA ARG A 99 -14.92 2.39 8.75
C ARG A 99 -14.13 3.69 8.47
N GLY A 100 -13.95 4.55 9.47
CA GLY A 100 -13.26 5.84 9.34
C GLY A 100 -11.77 5.75 8.95
N ASN A 101 -11.14 4.58 9.10
CA ASN A 101 -9.72 4.39 8.76
C ASN A 101 -9.45 3.01 8.15
N LEU A 102 -10.39 2.44 7.42
CA LEU A 102 -10.24 1.15 6.76
C LEU A 102 -10.46 1.28 5.26
N VAL A 103 -9.47 0.87 4.46
CA VAL A 103 -9.50 0.87 2.99
C VAL A 103 -9.60 -0.55 2.46
N ALA A 104 -10.45 -0.77 1.46
CA ALA A 104 -10.46 -1.99 0.67
C ALA A 104 -9.43 -1.89 -0.47
N VAL A 105 -8.48 -2.82 -0.54
CA VAL A 105 -7.56 -2.99 -1.68
C VAL A 105 -8.13 -4.07 -2.57
N ILE A 106 -8.64 -3.70 -3.74
CA ILE A 106 -9.46 -4.57 -4.60
C ILE A 106 -8.74 -4.86 -5.90
N THR A 107 -8.67 -6.15 -6.26
CA THR A 107 -8.07 -6.64 -7.50
C THR A 107 -8.89 -7.76 -8.13
N ASP A 108 -8.78 -7.91 -9.45
CA ASP A 108 -9.16 -9.12 -10.17
C ASP A 108 -7.92 -9.91 -10.65
N GLY A 109 -6.71 -9.43 -10.35
CA GLY A 109 -5.44 -10.08 -10.65
C GLY A 109 -5.10 -10.14 -12.14
N THR A 110 -5.64 -9.21 -12.96
CA THR A 110 -5.46 -9.25 -14.43
C THR A 110 -4.28 -8.45 -14.95
N ALA A 111 -3.62 -7.65 -14.11
CA ALA A 111 -2.47 -6.81 -14.50
C ALA A 111 -1.41 -6.73 -13.41
N VAL A 112 -1.06 -7.86 -12.82
CA VAL A 112 -0.04 -7.93 -11.76
C VAL A 112 1.33 -7.62 -12.36
N LEU A 113 2.04 -6.66 -11.78
CA LEU A 113 3.30 -6.12 -12.29
C LEU A 113 4.33 -7.22 -12.60
N GLY A 114 4.76 -7.29 -13.86
CA GLY A 114 5.73 -8.26 -14.36
C GLY A 114 5.19 -9.67 -14.59
N LEU A 115 3.96 -9.98 -14.16
CA LEU A 115 3.35 -11.32 -14.27
C LEU A 115 2.10 -11.35 -15.17
N GLY A 116 1.42 -10.20 -15.34
CA GLY A 116 0.22 -10.09 -16.16
C GLY A 116 -1.02 -10.66 -15.48
N ASP A 117 -1.82 -11.40 -16.24
CA ASP A 117 -3.09 -12.00 -15.78
C ASP A 117 -2.84 -13.34 -15.09
N ILE A 118 -2.64 -13.31 -13.78
CA ILE A 118 -2.40 -14.49 -12.96
C ILE A 118 -3.60 -14.92 -12.09
N GLY A 119 -4.67 -14.13 -12.16
CA GLY A 119 -5.89 -14.34 -11.38
C GLY A 119 -5.86 -13.75 -9.97
N PRO A 120 -7.05 -13.63 -9.35
CA PRO A 120 -7.20 -12.85 -8.13
C PRO A 120 -6.46 -13.45 -6.92
N GLU A 121 -6.50 -14.77 -6.72
CA GLU A 121 -5.86 -15.41 -5.58
C GLU A 121 -4.33 -15.35 -5.66
N ALA A 122 -3.77 -15.50 -6.86
CA ALA A 122 -2.32 -15.39 -7.07
C ALA A 122 -1.83 -13.95 -6.89
N GLY A 123 -2.70 -12.94 -7.05
CA GLY A 123 -2.43 -11.54 -6.75
C GLY A 123 -2.43 -11.19 -5.26
N MET A 124 -2.96 -12.06 -4.38
CA MET A 124 -3.12 -11.78 -2.95
C MET A 124 -1.82 -11.32 -2.25
N PRO A 125 -0.64 -11.94 -2.49
CA PRO A 125 0.60 -11.48 -1.86
C PRO A 125 0.96 -10.03 -2.19
N VAL A 126 0.66 -9.56 -3.40
CA VAL A 126 0.86 -8.16 -3.81
C VAL A 126 -0.13 -7.26 -3.08
N MET A 127 -1.39 -7.65 -3.00
CA MET A 127 -2.45 -6.89 -2.31
C MET A 127 -2.16 -6.75 -0.80
N GLU A 128 -1.69 -7.79 -0.15
CA GLU A 128 -1.23 -7.70 1.25
C GLU A 128 -0.03 -6.75 1.38
N GLY A 129 0.89 -6.77 0.42
CA GLY A 129 1.99 -5.81 0.33
C GLY A 129 1.47 -4.37 0.28
N LYS A 130 0.48 -4.09 -0.59
CA LYS A 130 -0.16 -2.77 -0.66
C LYS A 130 -0.81 -2.39 0.68
N CYS A 131 -1.51 -3.30 1.33
CA CYS A 131 -2.09 -3.08 2.66
C CYS A 131 -1.03 -2.72 3.71
N ALA A 132 0.11 -3.43 3.69
CA ALA A 132 1.23 -3.14 4.57
C ALA A 132 1.82 -1.72 4.33
N LEU A 133 1.91 -1.28 3.06
CA LEU A 133 2.33 0.09 2.71
C LEU A 133 1.34 1.14 3.23
N PHE A 134 0.03 0.93 3.06
CA PHE A 134 -1.00 1.80 3.64
C PHE A 134 -0.81 1.95 5.14
N LYS A 135 -0.61 0.84 5.84
CA LYS A 135 -0.38 0.87 7.29
C LYS A 135 0.92 1.57 7.66
N ARG A 136 2.02 1.20 7.02
CA ARG A 136 3.36 1.68 7.38
C ARG A 136 3.53 3.17 7.13
N PHE A 137 3.07 3.66 5.98
CA PHE A 137 3.33 5.04 5.54
C PHE A 137 2.16 6.00 5.79
N GLY A 138 0.91 5.50 5.75
CA GLY A 138 -0.29 6.32 5.93
C GLY A 138 -0.98 6.16 7.28
N ASN A 139 -0.57 5.18 8.09
CA ASN A 139 -1.30 4.75 9.29
C ASN A 139 -2.79 4.45 9.00
N VAL A 140 -3.07 3.99 7.80
CA VAL A 140 -4.39 3.56 7.34
C VAL A 140 -4.43 2.04 7.39
N ASP A 141 -5.46 1.48 7.99
CA ASP A 141 -5.71 0.05 7.93
C ASP A 141 -6.27 -0.30 6.55
N ALA A 142 -5.81 -1.41 5.99
CA ALA A 142 -6.29 -1.86 4.70
C ALA A 142 -6.41 -3.38 4.69
N ILE A 143 -7.40 -3.89 3.96
CA ILE A 143 -7.59 -5.33 3.75
C ILE A 143 -7.70 -5.65 2.26
N PRO A 144 -7.11 -6.76 1.81
CA PRO A 144 -7.17 -7.18 0.42
C PRO A 144 -8.48 -7.89 0.12
N LEU A 145 -9.07 -7.59 -1.03
CA LEU A 145 -10.27 -8.24 -1.54
C LEU A 145 -10.06 -8.66 -3.00
N CYS A 146 -10.01 -9.95 -3.23
CA CYS A 146 -9.82 -10.53 -4.55
C CYS A 146 -11.16 -10.91 -5.16
N VAL A 147 -11.51 -10.34 -6.32
CA VAL A 147 -12.78 -10.54 -7.00
C VAL A 147 -12.61 -11.51 -8.16
N ARG A 148 -13.33 -12.63 -8.14
CA ARG A 148 -13.29 -13.68 -9.18
C ARG A 148 -14.18 -13.32 -10.38
N SER A 149 -14.03 -12.11 -10.91
CA SER A 149 -14.70 -11.68 -12.12
C SER A 149 -13.85 -10.71 -12.92
N LYS A 150 -13.98 -10.80 -14.25
CA LYS A 150 -13.43 -9.84 -15.22
C LYS A 150 -14.52 -8.95 -15.82
N ASN A 151 -15.76 -9.14 -15.41
CA ASN A 151 -16.89 -8.34 -15.85
C ASN A 151 -16.94 -7.02 -15.06
N VAL A 152 -16.94 -5.90 -15.77
CA VAL A 152 -16.95 -4.56 -15.17
C VAL A 152 -18.13 -4.36 -14.24
N ASP A 153 -19.34 -4.73 -14.67
CA ASP A 153 -20.57 -4.50 -13.90
C ASP A 153 -20.64 -5.38 -12.65
N GLU A 154 -20.13 -6.62 -12.72
CA GLU A 154 -20.04 -7.51 -11.56
C GLU A 154 -19.05 -6.98 -10.53
N ILE A 155 -17.88 -6.48 -10.96
CA ILE A 155 -16.90 -5.87 -10.06
C ILE A 155 -17.50 -4.62 -9.41
N VAL A 156 -18.10 -3.73 -10.20
CA VAL A 156 -18.72 -2.50 -9.72
C VAL A 156 -19.82 -2.80 -8.71
N GLU A 157 -20.70 -3.74 -9.02
CA GLU A 157 -21.80 -4.11 -8.10
C GLU A 157 -21.27 -4.74 -6.80
N THR A 158 -20.27 -5.62 -6.90
CA THR A 158 -19.61 -6.22 -5.73
C THR A 158 -19.06 -5.14 -4.80
N VAL A 159 -18.31 -4.20 -5.35
CA VAL A 159 -17.69 -3.12 -4.57
C VAL A 159 -18.75 -2.19 -3.98
N ARG A 160 -19.77 -1.82 -4.76
CA ARG A 160 -20.89 -0.98 -4.31
C ARG A 160 -21.61 -1.58 -3.10
N LEU A 161 -21.86 -2.89 -3.13
CA LEU A 161 -22.56 -3.59 -2.04
C LEU A 161 -21.77 -3.64 -0.74
N ILE A 162 -20.44 -3.69 -0.79
CA ILE A 162 -19.58 -3.75 0.40
C ILE A 162 -19.03 -2.40 0.84
N ALA A 163 -19.21 -1.34 0.04
CA ALA A 163 -18.63 -0.01 0.27
C ALA A 163 -18.97 0.58 1.66
N GLY A 164 -20.14 0.23 2.21
CA GLY A 164 -20.55 0.65 3.54
C GLY A 164 -19.63 0.21 4.70
N SER A 165 -18.75 -0.75 4.46
CA SER A 165 -17.78 -1.22 5.48
C SER A 165 -16.45 -0.45 5.47
N PHE A 166 -16.24 0.44 4.48
CA PHE A 166 -14.95 1.08 4.23
C PHE A 166 -15.04 2.60 4.22
N GLY A 167 -13.92 3.25 4.50
CA GLY A 167 -13.72 4.67 4.32
C GLY A 167 -13.15 5.05 2.95
N GLY A 168 -12.72 4.05 2.15
CA GLY A 168 -12.21 4.25 0.80
C GLY A 168 -11.91 2.94 0.10
N VAL A 169 -11.71 3.02 -1.22
CA VAL A 169 -11.36 1.90 -2.08
C VAL A 169 -10.11 2.23 -2.90
N ASN A 170 -9.13 1.36 -2.84
CA ASN A 170 -7.98 1.34 -3.74
C ASN A 170 -8.14 0.18 -4.73
N LEU A 171 -8.28 0.48 -6.00
CA LEU A 171 -8.23 -0.50 -7.06
C LEU A 171 -6.77 -0.76 -7.44
N GLU A 172 -6.38 -2.02 -7.56
CA GLU A 172 -5.00 -2.43 -7.81
C GLU A 172 -4.93 -3.57 -8.82
N ASP A 173 -3.95 -3.55 -9.71
CA ASP A 173 -3.64 -4.64 -10.64
C ASP A 173 -4.83 -5.08 -11.53
N ILE A 174 -5.72 -4.15 -11.88
CA ILE A 174 -6.82 -4.36 -12.82
C ILE A 174 -6.40 -3.85 -14.19
N SER A 175 -6.50 -4.70 -15.22
CA SER A 175 -6.01 -4.38 -16.56
C SER A 175 -6.75 -3.21 -17.22
N ALA A 176 -5.99 -2.34 -17.91
CA ALA A 176 -6.54 -1.35 -18.81
C ALA A 176 -7.16 -2.03 -20.07
N PRO A 177 -8.21 -1.45 -20.67
CA PRO A 177 -8.87 -0.21 -20.30
C PRO A 177 -9.97 -0.35 -19.22
N ARG A 178 -10.30 -1.59 -18.78
CA ARG A 178 -11.39 -1.87 -17.83
C ARG A 178 -11.24 -1.13 -16.49
N CYS A 179 -10.00 -0.98 -16.01
CA CYS A 179 -9.73 -0.28 -14.76
C CYS A 179 -10.31 1.15 -14.75
N PHE A 180 -10.23 1.87 -15.85
CA PHE A 180 -10.79 3.23 -15.96
C PHE A 180 -12.31 3.24 -15.88
N GLU A 181 -12.97 2.29 -16.59
CA GLU A 181 -14.43 2.17 -16.56
C GLU A 181 -14.93 1.79 -15.16
N ILE A 182 -14.27 0.84 -14.50
CA ILE A 182 -14.59 0.41 -13.13
C ILE A 182 -14.46 1.59 -12.17
N GLU A 183 -13.34 2.31 -12.20
CA GLU A 183 -13.10 3.45 -11.33
C GLU A 183 -14.16 4.54 -11.54
N GLU A 184 -14.46 4.88 -12.79
CA GLU A 184 -15.46 5.90 -13.12
C GLU A 184 -16.85 5.53 -12.63
N LYS A 185 -17.29 4.29 -12.86
CA LYS A 185 -18.59 3.78 -12.40
C LYS A 185 -18.67 3.80 -10.87
N LEU A 186 -17.62 3.35 -10.18
CA LEU A 186 -17.56 3.34 -8.72
C LEU A 186 -17.61 4.74 -8.14
N LYS A 187 -16.88 5.72 -8.70
CA LYS A 187 -16.95 7.13 -8.29
C LYS A 187 -18.35 7.73 -8.41
N ARG A 188 -19.20 7.19 -9.28
CA ARG A 188 -20.58 7.66 -9.44
C ARG A 188 -21.56 6.99 -8.47
N CYS A 189 -21.30 5.77 -8.05
CA CYS A 189 -22.25 5.00 -7.25
C CYS A 189 -21.83 4.79 -5.77
N CYS A 190 -20.61 5.14 -5.41
CA CYS A 190 -20.13 5.07 -4.03
C CYS A 190 -20.01 6.47 -3.44
N ASP A 191 -20.30 6.59 -2.14
CA ASP A 191 -20.19 7.81 -1.33
C ASP A 191 -18.83 7.96 -0.64
N ILE A 192 -17.88 7.06 -0.95
CA ILE A 192 -16.52 7.04 -0.43
C ILE A 192 -15.50 7.24 -1.56
N PRO A 193 -14.29 7.74 -1.26
CA PRO A 193 -13.22 7.86 -2.25
C PRO A 193 -12.89 6.54 -2.92
N VAL A 194 -12.79 6.56 -4.25
CA VAL A 194 -12.34 5.43 -5.07
C VAL A 194 -11.17 5.88 -5.93
N PHE A 195 -10.10 5.11 -5.94
CA PHE A 195 -8.86 5.47 -6.61
C PHE A 195 -8.19 4.23 -7.21
N HIS A 196 -7.70 4.36 -8.46
CA HIS A 196 -6.87 3.32 -9.08
C HIS A 196 -5.41 3.75 -9.04
N ASP A 197 -4.60 3.07 -8.21
CA ASP A 197 -3.24 3.49 -7.92
C ASP A 197 -2.29 3.36 -9.13
N ASP A 198 -2.31 2.22 -9.84
CA ASP A 198 -1.41 1.97 -10.97
C ASP A 198 -1.52 3.02 -12.07
N GLN A 199 -2.71 3.55 -12.29
CA GLN A 199 -2.99 4.53 -13.34
C GLN A 199 -2.87 5.95 -12.80
N HIS A 200 -3.78 6.34 -11.92
CA HIS A 200 -3.86 7.72 -11.45
C HIS A 200 -2.80 8.06 -10.39
N GLY A 201 -2.44 7.11 -9.51
CA GLY A 201 -1.35 7.30 -8.55
C GLY A 201 -0.01 7.47 -9.25
N THR A 202 0.30 6.60 -10.21
CA THR A 202 1.49 6.70 -11.04
C THR A 202 1.50 8.01 -11.84
N ALA A 203 0.37 8.42 -12.42
CA ALA A 203 0.27 9.69 -13.14
C ALA A 203 0.60 10.89 -12.24
N VAL A 204 0.12 10.90 -11.00
CA VAL A 204 0.39 11.98 -10.03
C VAL A 204 1.87 12.08 -9.71
N VAL A 205 2.54 10.97 -9.40
CA VAL A 205 3.97 10.99 -9.03
C VAL A 205 4.85 11.31 -10.22
N VAL A 206 4.52 10.82 -11.42
CA VAL A 206 5.25 11.14 -12.65
C VAL A 206 5.09 12.63 -13.00
N ALA A 207 3.88 13.17 -12.95
CA ALA A 207 3.64 14.59 -13.18
C ALA A 207 4.41 15.46 -12.18
N ALA A 208 4.40 15.12 -10.91
CA ALA A 208 5.16 15.83 -9.87
C ALA A 208 6.67 15.77 -10.14
N ALA A 209 7.20 14.62 -10.53
CA ALA A 209 8.60 14.46 -10.88
C ALA A 209 8.99 15.32 -12.09
N VAL A 210 8.19 15.30 -13.15
CA VAL A 210 8.43 16.10 -14.37
C VAL A 210 8.40 17.61 -14.03
N ILE A 211 7.38 18.08 -13.31
CA ILE A 211 7.27 19.49 -12.93
C ILE A 211 8.52 19.94 -12.14
N ASN A 212 8.98 19.13 -11.19
CA ASN A 212 10.16 19.48 -10.40
C ASN A 212 11.46 19.39 -11.20
N ALA A 213 11.61 18.39 -12.07
CA ALA A 213 12.75 18.29 -12.97
C ALA A 213 12.86 19.51 -13.90
N LEU A 214 11.75 19.96 -14.47
CA LEU A 214 11.71 21.15 -15.34
C LEU A 214 12.15 22.42 -14.59
N LYS A 215 11.68 22.61 -13.35
CA LYS A 215 12.13 23.72 -12.51
C LYS A 215 13.64 23.67 -12.27
N LEU A 216 14.19 22.48 -12.01
CA LEU A 216 15.63 22.29 -11.75
C LEU A 216 16.47 22.62 -12.97
N VAL A 217 16.06 22.16 -14.16
CA VAL A 217 16.79 22.40 -15.42
C VAL A 217 16.40 23.70 -16.10
N LYS A 218 15.46 24.47 -15.54
CA LYS A 218 14.97 25.77 -16.06
C LYS A 218 14.45 25.67 -17.51
N LYS A 219 13.66 24.66 -17.81
CA LYS A 219 12.98 24.48 -19.09
C LYS A 219 11.48 24.59 -18.95
N ASP A 220 10.84 25.10 -20.01
CA ASP A 220 9.40 25.10 -20.13
C ASP A 220 8.87 23.73 -20.63
N LEU A 221 7.64 23.40 -20.25
CA LEU A 221 7.00 22.13 -20.62
C LEU A 221 6.92 21.94 -22.15
N GLY A 222 6.71 23.03 -22.90
CA GLY A 222 6.64 23.00 -24.37
C GLY A 222 7.97 22.68 -25.05
N GLU A 223 9.11 22.77 -24.37
CA GLU A 223 10.44 22.50 -24.90
C GLU A 223 10.91 21.06 -24.67
N VAL A 224 10.08 20.24 -24.02
CA VAL A 224 10.48 18.90 -23.59
C VAL A 224 9.91 17.82 -24.50
N ARG A 225 10.74 16.84 -24.80
CA ARG A 225 10.32 15.60 -25.46
C ARG A 225 10.31 14.50 -24.40
N ALA A 226 9.15 13.89 -24.16
CA ALA A 226 9.01 12.74 -23.28
C ALA A 226 9.03 11.44 -24.10
N VAL A 227 9.79 10.46 -23.62
CA VAL A 227 9.79 9.10 -24.16
C VAL A 227 9.26 8.18 -23.08
N PHE A 228 8.24 7.42 -23.41
CA PHE A 228 7.67 6.39 -22.55
C PHE A 228 8.16 5.03 -23.01
N SER A 229 8.73 4.26 -22.09
CA SER A 229 9.13 2.87 -22.32
C SER A 229 8.42 2.00 -21.31
N GLY A 230 7.71 0.98 -21.79
CA GLY A 230 6.94 0.04 -20.96
C GLY A 230 6.73 -1.27 -21.66
#